data_f55bdf33df108887c840ac18200cb2e9
#
_entry.id   f55bdf33df108887c840ac18200cb2e9
#
_cell.length_a   1.000
_cell.length_b   1.000
_cell.length_c   1.000
_cell.angle_alpha   90.00
_cell.angle_beta   90.00
_cell.angle_gamma   90.00
#
_symmetry.space_group_name_H-M   'P 1'
#
loop_
_entity.id
_entity.type
_entity.pdbx_description
1 polymer ?
#
loop_
_entity_poly.entity_id
_entity_poly.type
_entity_poly.pdbx_seq_one_letter_code
_entity_poly.pdbx_strand_id
1 'polypeptide(L)'
;MLHLIKYNLLVKLKNFATTFWPLIFPILLGTMFYFAFGNIDDADFETVQVGIVKEEGADTLFLMFLDQIENNGNHLIAAQELSESAALTKLENEEISGIYQVGSSSSLTVASNGIPQSILQSILSGYETGKSTIRTIVRTHPSGLWDGIRQMLNQQETLTEVSLGGQTINGSAQFFYALIAMTCLYGCFIGFGSAITLQANLTALAARRCVTPTHKLKLILSEQIASFLLGYFDVIVLLIYLRYILKLDFQGKIGPMLLISFFGSLIGVSIGIFVGSLGKMKEGGKIGIILGFSMVCSFLSGLMNNTMKDLIEKNMPVINRINPAALISDAFYCINVYDDMSRYYRNLFTLAVMSIILVTASFLLIRRESYDSI
;
A
#
# COMPACT_ATOMS: atom_id res chain seq x y z
N MET A 1 -38.85 -11.12 4.07
CA MET A 1 -37.42 -10.84 4.30
C MET A 1 -36.87 -9.83 3.28
N LEU A 2 -37.05 -10.03 1.97
CA LEU A 2 -36.61 -9.12 0.93
C LEU A 2 -37.11 -7.68 1.11
N HIS A 3 -38.37 -7.48 1.48
CA HIS A 3 -38.96 -6.18 1.76
C HIS A 3 -38.20 -5.44 2.89
N LEU A 4 -37.87 -6.13 3.99
CA LEU A 4 -37.10 -5.56 5.12
C LEU A 4 -35.68 -5.16 4.67
N ILE A 5 -35.02 -6.01 3.88
CA ILE A 5 -33.67 -5.73 3.35
C ILE A 5 -33.72 -4.47 2.48
N LYS A 6 -34.71 -4.35 1.57
CA LYS A 6 -34.86 -3.19 0.69
C LYS A 6 -35.01 -1.89 1.47
N TYR A 7 -35.89 -1.84 2.48
CA TYR A 7 -36.12 -0.63 3.26
C TYR A 7 -34.93 -0.30 4.17
N ASN A 8 -34.29 -1.31 4.74
CA ASN A 8 -33.07 -1.11 5.53
C ASN A 8 -31.92 -0.53 4.67
N LEU A 9 -31.75 -0.99 3.44
CA LEU A 9 -30.82 -0.40 2.46
C LEU A 9 -31.14 1.06 2.17
N LEU A 10 -32.40 1.39 1.86
CA LEU A 10 -32.83 2.77 1.56
C LEU A 10 -32.59 3.73 2.73
N VAL A 11 -32.82 3.27 3.98
CA VAL A 11 -32.57 4.07 5.17
C VAL A 11 -31.06 4.35 5.34
N LYS A 12 -30.23 3.33 5.10
CA LYS A 12 -28.77 3.47 5.21
C LYS A 12 -28.18 4.41 4.16
N LEU A 13 -28.61 4.29 2.92
CA LEU A 13 -28.19 5.18 1.83
C LEU A 13 -28.54 6.66 2.06
N LYS A 14 -29.60 6.94 2.83
CA LYS A 14 -29.95 8.32 3.21
C LYS A 14 -29.17 8.85 4.41
N ASN A 15 -28.41 8.02 5.11
CA ASN A 15 -27.63 8.46 6.24
C ASN A 15 -26.21 8.85 5.76
N PHE A 16 -25.88 10.14 5.88
CA PHE A 16 -24.58 10.68 5.44
C PHE A 16 -23.39 9.96 6.06
N ALA A 17 -23.41 9.67 7.36
CA ALA A 17 -22.28 9.03 8.04
C ALA A 17 -22.01 7.60 7.53
N THR A 18 -23.06 6.85 7.16
CA THR A 18 -22.93 5.49 6.63
C THR A 18 -22.46 5.45 5.17
N THR A 19 -22.53 6.56 4.45
CA THR A 19 -22.06 6.68 3.07
C THR A 19 -20.71 7.38 2.99
N PHE A 20 -20.48 8.39 3.82
CA PHE A 20 -19.25 9.18 3.79
C PHE A 20 -18.01 8.36 4.15
N TRP A 21 -18.00 7.72 5.31
CA TRP A 21 -16.82 7.03 5.81
C TRP A 21 -16.43 5.80 4.98
N PRO A 22 -17.36 4.92 4.56
CA PRO A 22 -16.98 3.73 3.77
C PRO A 22 -16.78 3.99 2.28
N LEU A 23 -17.36 5.03 1.69
CA LEU A 23 -17.32 5.28 0.25
C LEU A 23 -16.57 6.57 -0.11
N ILE A 24 -17.03 7.73 0.38
CA ILE A 24 -16.49 9.03 -0.08
C ILE A 24 -15.07 9.22 0.42
N PHE A 25 -14.81 8.96 1.69
CA PHE A 25 -13.49 9.16 2.30
C PHE A 25 -12.39 8.30 1.65
N PRO A 26 -12.57 6.99 1.38
CA PRO A 26 -11.57 6.18 0.69
C PRO A 26 -11.31 6.63 -0.76
N ILE A 27 -12.33 7.11 -1.47
CA ILE A 27 -12.15 7.67 -2.82
C ILE A 27 -11.29 8.93 -2.78
N LEU A 28 -11.57 9.85 -1.84
CA LEU A 28 -10.76 11.04 -1.64
C LEU A 28 -9.31 10.68 -1.28
N LEU A 29 -9.12 9.77 -0.33
CA LEU A 29 -7.80 9.35 0.11
C LEU A 29 -7.04 8.62 -1.02
N GLY A 30 -7.71 7.76 -1.80
CA GLY A 30 -7.14 7.12 -2.97
C GLY A 30 -6.68 8.10 -4.04
N THR A 31 -7.48 9.16 -4.26
CA THR A 31 -7.09 10.26 -5.17
C THR A 31 -5.87 11.01 -4.66
N MET A 32 -5.83 11.31 -3.35
CA MET A 32 -4.66 11.95 -2.74
C MET A 32 -3.41 11.07 -2.85
N PHE A 33 -3.55 9.77 -2.60
CA PHE A 33 -2.44 8.82 -2.76
C PHE A 33 -1.95 8.75 -4.22
N TYR A 34 -2.87 8.78 -5.17
CA TYR A 34 -2.49 8.81 -6.59
C TYR A 34 -1.65 10.04 -6.95
N PHE A 35 -2.04 11.22 -6.49
CA PHE A 35 -1.25 12.44 -6.71
C PHE A 35 0.06 12.47 -5.91
N ALA A 36 0.08 11.89 -4.71
CA ALA A 36 1.27 11.88 -3.86
C ALA A 36 2.29 10.81 -4.28
N PHE A 37 1.83 9.64 -4.73
CA PHE A 37 2.65 8.45 -4.91
C PHE A 37 2.56 7.85 -6.32
N GLY A 38 1.58 8.25 -7.14
CA GLY A 38 1.36 7.66 -8.46
C GLY A 38 2.49 7.90 -9.45
N ASN A 39 3.27 8.96 -9.27
CA ASN A 39 4.42 9.30 -10.10
C ASN A 39 5.77 8.94 -9.45
N ILE A 40 5.79 8.20 -8.34
CA ILE A 40 7.07 7.85 -7.69
C ILE A 40 7.90 6.92 -8.57
N ASP A 41 7.25 6.04 -9.33
CA ASP A 41 7.94 5.11 -10.24
C ASP A 41 8.19 5.73 -11.63
N ASP A 42 7.39 6.75 -12.02
CA ASP A 42 7.57 7.58 -13.23
C ASP A 42 8.25 8.92 -12.92
N ALA A 43 8.70 9.15 -11.70
CA ALA A 43 9.55 10.28 -11.41
C ALA A 43 10.81 10.07 -12.27
N ASP A 44 10.86 10.76 -13.42
CA ASP A 44 12.10 11.02 -14.11
C ASP A 44 13.07 11.46 -13.01
N PHE A 45 14.05 10.60 -12.71
CA PHE A 45 15.09 10.97 -11.75
C PHE A 45 15.62 12.32 -12.24
N GLU A 46 15.46 13.36 -11.43
CA GLU A 46 16.08 14.65 -11.76
C GLU A 46 17.52 14.35 -12.09
N THR A 47 17.92 14.71 -13.31
CA THR A 47 19.27 14.47 -13.81
C THR A 47 20.27 14.98 -12.79
N VAL A 48 21.09 14.10 -12.23
CA VAL A 48 22.03 14.46 -11.18
C VAL A 48 23.15 15.31 -11.77
N GLN A 49 23.19 16.58 -11.40
CA GLN A 49 24.25 17.49 -11.85
C GLN A 49 25.57 17.14 -11.17
N VAL A 50 26.64 16.90 -11.94
CA VAL A 50 27.94 16.51 -11.42
C VAL A 50 29.07 17.31 -12.09
N GLY A 51 30.03 17.76 -11.28
CA GLY A 51 31.23 18.40 -11.78
C GLY A 51 32.34 17.37 -12.05
N ILE A 52 33.06 17.54 -13.17
CA ILE A 52 34.24 16.75 -13.50
C ILE A 52 35.47 17.67 -13.42
N VAL A 53 36.40 17.33 -12.55
CA VAL A 53 37.71 17.99 -12.45
C VAL A 53 38.79 17.03 -12.98
N LYS A 54 39.44 17.41 -14.06
CA LYS A 54 40.51 16.62 -14.69
C LYS A 54 41.86 16.97 -14.10
N GLU A 55 42.61 15.95 -13.64
CA GLU A 55 44.00 16.08 -13.23
C GLU A 55 44.95 15.59 -14.34
N GLU A 56 46.25 15.86 -14.17
CA GLU A 56 47.29 15.32 -15.05
C GLU A 56 47.30 13.78 -14.99
N GLY A 57 47.06 13.12 -16.14
CA GLY A 57 46.91 11.66 -16.23
C GLY A 57 45.47 11.16 -16.04
N ALA A 58 44.48 11.97 -16.34
CA ALA A 58 43.06 11.62 -16.22
C ALA A 58 42.74 10.28 -16.90
N ASP A 59 41.95 9.44 -16.19
CA ASP A 59 41.50 8.13 -16.64
C ASP A 59 40.47 8.27 -17.79
N THR A 60 40.95 8.12 -19.04
CA THR A 60 40.13 8.27 -20.24
C THR A 60 38.99 7.28 -20.29
N LEU A 61 39.15 6.07 -19.70
CA LEU A 61 38.08 5.06 -19.65
C LEU A 61 36.93 5.51 -18.75
N PHE A 62 37.25 6.19 -17.63
CA PHE A 62 36.21 6.72 -16.74
C PHE A 62 35.42 7.85 -17.41
N LEU A 63 36.09 8.70 -18.14
CA LEU A 63 35.43 9.78 -18.92
C LEU A 63 34.50 9.20 -19.98
N MET A 64 34.93 8.17 -20.72
CA MET A 64 34.10 7.48 -21.71
C MET A 64 32.90 6.77 -21.03
N PHE A 65 33.09 6.22 -19.88
CA PHE A 65 32.04 5.58 -19.08
C PHE A 65 30.98 6.58 -18.62
N LEU A 66 31.38 7.77 -18.15
CA LEU A 66 30.48 8.85 -17.77
C LEU A 66 29.70 9.41 -18.98
N ASP A 67 30.40 9.64 -20.10
CA ASP A 67 29.78 10.10 -21.35
C ASP A 67 28.72 9.14 -21.87
N GLN A 68 28.98 7.84 -21.73
CA GLN A 68 28.01 6.82 -22.11
C GLN A 68 26.78 6.78 -21.18
N ILE A 69 26.95 7.00 -19.85
CA ILE A 69 25.82 7.09 -18.91
C ILE A 69 24.98 8.34 -19.19
N GLU A 70 25.61 9.46 -19.53
CA GLU A 70 24.93 10.71 -19.88
C GLU A 70 24.12 10.60 -21.17
N ASN A 71 24.68 9.94 -22.21
CA ASN A 71 24.06 9.81 -23.53
C ASN A 71 23.08 8.62 -23.64
N ASN A 72 23.06 7.69 -22.68
CA ASN A 72 22.09 6.61 -22.62
C ASN A 72 20.73 7.16 -22.20
N GLY A 73 19.71 7.01 -23.01
CA GLY A 73 18.35 7.55 -22.98
C GLY A 73 17.64 7.85 -21.65
N ASN A 74 18.25 7.55 -20.50
CA ASN A 74 17.71 7.84 -19.17
C ASN A 74 18.28 9.13 -18.54
N HIS A 75 19.25 9.81 -19.17
CA HIS A 75 19.86 11.07 -18.68
C HIS A 75 20.08 11.09 -17.13
N LEU A 76 20.65 10.02 -16.57
CA LEU A 76 20.82 9.86 -15.12
C LEU A 76 21.73 10.93 -14.51
N ILE A 77 22.74 11.39 -15.27
CA ILE A 77 23.67 12.43 -14.86
C ILE A 77 23.82 13.48 -15.95
N ALA A 78 24.11 14.72 -15.56
CA ALA A 78 24.59 15.77 -16.45
C ALA A 78 25.98 16.22 -15.96
N ALA A 79 26.99 15.86 -16.71
CA ALA A 79 28.36 16.09 -16.36
C ALA A 79 28.87 17.43 -16.92
N GLN A 80 29.46 18.27 -16.07
CA GLN A 80 30.07 19.54 -16.46
C GLN A 80 31.57 19.53 -16.15
N GLU A 81 32.42 19.77 -17.16
CA GLU A 81 33.83 19.95 -16.92
C GLU A 81 34.08 21.31 -16.26
N LEU A 82 34.68 21.29 -15.09
CA LEU A 82 34.91 22.49 -14.27
C LEU A 82 36.36 22.52 -13.73
N SER A 83 36.86 23.74 -13.48
CA SER A 83 38.07 23.88 -12.66
C SER A 83 37.77 23.56 -11.23
N GLU A 84 38.75 23.12 -10.45
CA GLU A 84 38.60 22.72 -9.06
C GLU A 84 37.93 23.81 -8.20
N SER A 85 38.35 25.07 -8.36
CA SER A 85 37.76 26.19 -7.62
C SER A 85 36.30 26.45 -8.00
N ALA A 86 35.95 26.35 -9.30
CA ALA A 86 34.58 26.54 -9.76
C ALA A 86 33.66 25.36 -9.30
N ALA A 87 34.20 24.15 -9.33
CA ALA A 87 33.46 22.96 -8.87
C ALA A 87 33.12 23.03 -7.37
N LEU A 88 34.09 23.44 -6.55
CA LEU A 88 33.87 23.60 -5.09
C LEU A 88 32.84 24.69 -4.81
N THR A 89 32.90 25.85 -5.51
CA THR A 89 31.91 26.91 -5.33
C THR A 89 30.48 26.44 -5.70
N LYS A 90 30.34 25.71 -6.82
CA LYS A 90 29.07 25.15 -7.24
C LYS A 90 28.54 24.07 -6.29
N LEU A 91 29.43 23.27 -5.69
CA LEU A 91 29.07 22.27 -4.70
C LEU A 91 28.57 22.92 -3.40
N GLU A 92 29.24 23.98 -2.94
CA GLU A 92 28.82 24.76 -1.77
C GLU A 92 27.46 25.48 -1.99
N ASN A 93 27.18 25.92 -3.22
CA ASN A 93 25.91 26.54 -3.59
C ASN A 93 24.79 25.51 -3.90
N GLU A 94 25.05 24.20 -3.74
CA GLU A 94 24.11 23.12 -4.07
C GLU A 94 23.69 23.08 -5.54
N GLU A 95 24.45 23.71 -6.46
CA GLU A 95 24.17 23.69 -7.91
C GLU A 95 24.55 22.34 -8.54
N ILE A 96 25.49 21.60 -7.92
CA ILE A 96 25.90 20.25 -8.29
C ILE A 96 25.87 19.34 -7.08
N SER A 97 25.55 18.06 -7.31
CA SER A 97 25.41 17.06 -6.23
C SER A 97 26.73 16.41 -5.80
N GLY A 98 27.76 16.53 -6.62
CA GLY A 98 29.09 15.99 -6.33
C GLY A 98 30.12 16.37 -7.38
N ILE A 99 31.37 16.10 -7.09
CA ILE A 99 32.54 16.35 -7.95
C ILE A 99 33.31 15.05 -8.13
N TYR A 100 33.47 14.59 -9.37
CA TYR A 100 34.43 13.57 -9.72
C TYR A 100 35.80 14.20 -10.00
N GLN A 101 36.76 13.83 -9.18
CA GLN A 101 38.18 14.14 -9.46
C GLN A 101 38.75 12.96 -10.27
N VAL A 102 39.09 13.23 -11.52
CA VAL A 102 39.52 12.20 -12.48
C VAL A 102 41.03 12.32 -12.67
N GLY A 103 41.77 11.49 -11.96
CA GLY A 103 43.21 11.37 -12.04
C GLY A 103 43.67 9.93 -12.31
N SER A 104 44.78 9.51 -11.79
CA SER A 104 45.26 8.10 -11.81
C SER A 104 44.36 7.15 -11.02
N SER A 105 43.70 7.65 -9.99
CA SER A 105 42.54 7.07 -9.30
C SER A 105 41.39 8.07 -9.26
N SER A 106 40.19 7.64 -9.59
CA SER A 106 39.03 8.51 -9.57
C SER A 106 38.46 8.58 -8.15
N SER A 107 38.06 9.77 -7.70
CA SER A 107 37.43 9.98 -6.39
C SER A 107 36.17 10.83 -6.53
N LEU A 108 35.27 10.73 -5.54
CA LEU A 108 34.03 11.49 -5.47
C LEU A 108 34.02 12.35 -4.21
N THR A 109 33.82 13.66 -4.38
CA THR A 109 33.62 14.62 -3.31
C THR A 109 32.15 15.07 -3.29
N VAL A 110 31.49 14.99 -2.13
CA VAL A 110 30.08 15.37 -1.94
C VAL A 110 29.94 16.28 -0.71
N ALA A 111 28.98 17.20 -0.73
CA ALA A 111 28.73 18.11 0.39
C ALA A 111 27.78 17.53 1.44
N SER A 112 26.90 16.63 1.04
CA SER A 112 25.87 16.03 1.91
C SER A 112 25.61 14.57 1.56
N ASN A 113 24.78 13.88 2.35
CA ASN A 113 24.33 12.53 2.05
C ASN A 113 22.88 12.57 1.56
N GLY A 114 22.62 12.00 0.40
CA GLY A 114 21.29 11.94 -0.21
C GLY A 114 21.21 10.92 -1.33
N ILE A 115 20.05 10.84 -2.01
CA ILE A 115 19.83 9.94 -3.14
C ILE A 115 20.77 10.29 -4.31
N PRO A 116 20.90 11.57 -4.75
CA PRO A 116 21.81 11.93 -5.82
C PRO A 116 23.27 11.51 -5.54
N GLN A 117 23.75 11.76 -4.32
CA GLN A 117 25.10 11.40 -3.90
C GLN A 117 25.32 9.88 -3.86
N SER A 118 24.30 9.12 -3.47
CA SER A 118 24.33 7.65 -3.49
C SER A 118 24.39 7.10 -4.91
N ILE A 119 23.71 7.74 -5.86
CA ILE A 119 23.77 7.40 -7.29
C ILE A 119 25.20 7.63 -7.80
N LEU A 120 25.80 8.81 -7.53
CA LEU A 120 27.16 9.10 -7.93
C LEU A 120 28.18 8.11 -7.34
N GLN A 121 28.02 7.77 -6.06
CA GLN A 121 28.85 6.76 -5.39
C GLN A 121 28.71 5.37 -6.03
N SER A 122 27.50 4.97 -6.42
CA SER A 122 27.24 3.70 -7.10
C SER A 122 27.88 3.64 -8.47
N ILE A 123 27.83 4.75 -9.24
CA ILE A 123 28.50 4.88 -10.54
C ILE A 123 30.01 4.69 -10.40
N LEU A 124 30.63 5.38 -9.44
CA LEU A 124 32.08 5.24 -9.19
C LEU A 124 32.46 3.82 -8.76
N SER A 125 31.71 3.25 -7.84
CA SER A 125 31.97 1.87 -7.35
C SER A 125 31.78 0.83 -8.46
N GLY A 126 30.77 1.03 -9.34
CA GLY A 126 30.55 0.20 -10.53
C GLY A 126 31.72 0.25 -11.49
N TYR A 127 32.25 1.46 -11.76
CA TYR A 127 33.44 1.65 -12.57
C TYR A 127 34.67 0.96 -11.98
N GLU A 128 34.96 1.16 -10.69
CA GLU A 128 36.12 0.54 -10.03
C GLU A 128 36.04 -0.99 -10.03
N THR A 129 34.85 -1.53 -9.83
CA THR A 129 34.60 -2.98 -9.92
C THR A 129 34.85 -3.48 -11.33
N GLY A 130 34.33 -2.80 -12.36
CA GLY A 130 34.55 -3.12 -13.76
C GLY A 130 36.05 -3.06 -14.12
N LYS A 131 36.75 -2.02 -13.67
CA LYS A 131 38.21 -1.85 -13.89
C LYS A 131 39.01 -2.98 -13.25
N SER A 132 38.65 -3.41 -12.06
CA SER A 132 39.28 -4.56 -11.40
C SER A 132 39.04 -5.88 -12.14
N THR A 133 37.84 -6.06 -12.67
CA THR A 133 37.44 -7.21 -13.50
C THR A 133 38.24 -7.25 -14.79
N ILE A 134 38.35 -6.12 -15.50
CA ILE A 134 39.16 -6.01 -16.71
C ILE A 134 40.63 -6.34 -16.41
N ARG A 135 41.20 -5.87 -15.31
CA ARG A 135 42.55 -6.21 -14.87
C ARG A 135 42.75 -7.71 -14.69
N THR A 136 41.74 -8.38 -14.16
CA THR A 136 41.75 -9.84 -13.97
C THR A 136 41.67 -10.57 -15.33
N ILE A 137 40.80 -10.11 -16.25
CA ILE A 137 40.68 -10.66 -17.60
C ILE A 137 41.99 -10.53 -18.37
N VAL A 138 42.66 -9.39 -18.31
CA VAL A 138 43.97 -9.16 -18.94
C VAL A 138 45.01 -10.17 -18.46
N ARG A 139 44.97 -10.53 -17.17
CA ARG A 139 45.92 -11.48 -16.57
C ARG A 139 45.60 -12.93 -16.89
N THR A 140 44.33 -13.29 -17.00
CA THR A 140 43.88 -14.69 -17.13
C THR A 140 43.52 -15.11 -18.57
N HIS A 141 42.88 -14.18 -19.32
CA HIS A 141 42.40 -14.42 -20.70
C HIS A 141 42.52 -13.15 -21.56
N PRO A 142 43.70 -12.80 -22.08
CA PRO A 142 43.94 -11.56 -22.83
C PRO A 142 43.09 -11.41 -24.10
N SER A 143 42.64 -12.52 -24.72
CA SER A 143 41.78 -12.51 -25.90
C SER A 143 40.34 -11.99 -25.63
N GLY A 144 39.88 -12.02 -24.37
CA GLY A 144 38.56 -11.53 -23.97
C GLY A 144 38.53 -10.06 -23.54
N LEU A 145 39.61 -9.32 -23.70
CA LEU A 145 39.74 -7.93 -23.27
C LEU A 145 38.71 -7.00 -23.90
N TRP A 146 38.52 -7.11 -25.21
CA TRP A 146 37.56 -6.25 -25.95
C TRP A 146 36.13 -6.54 -25.57
N ASP A 147 35.77 -7.78 -25.31
CA ASP A 147 34.43 -8.15 -24.85
C ASP A 147 34.20 -7.68 -23.41
N GLY A 148 35.20 -7.76 -22.54
CA GLY A 148 35.13 -7.22 -21.19
C GLY A 148 34.96 -5.70 -21.14
N ILE A 149 35.68 -4.94 -22.00
CA ILE A 149 35.52 -3.48 -22.11
C ILE A 149 34.12 -3.14 -22.64
N ARG A 150 33.67 -3.85 -23.68
CA ARG A 150 32.33 -3.64 -24.27
C ARG A 150 31.23 -3.92 -23.24
N GLN A 151 31.33 -4.98 -22.44
CA GLN A 151 30.38 -5.29 -21.38
C GLN A 151 30.41 -4.25 -20.26
N MET A 152 31.57 -3.74 -19.89
CA MET A 152 31.69 -2.68 -18.89
C MET A 152 31.03 -1.39 -19.37
N LEU A 153 31.19 -1.04 -20.64
CA LEU A 153 30.55 0.14 -21.24
C LEU A 153 29.05 -0.07 -21.44
N ASN A 154 28.61 -1.26 -21.84
CA ASN A 154 27.19 -1.59 -22.08
C ASN A 154 26.47 -2.11 -20.82
N GLN A 155 26.62 -1.49 -19.67
CA GLN A 155 25.99 -1.90 -18.40
C GLN A 155 24.44 -1.83 -18.39
N GLN A 156 23.80 -1.57 -19.50
CA GLN A 156 22.35 -1.40 -19.61
C GLN A 156 21.48 -2.65 -19.30
N GLU A 157 22.06 -3.86 -19.24
CA GLU A 157 21.25 -5.07 -19.11
C GLU A 157 21.52 -5.93 -17.86
N THR A 158 22.35 -5.44 -16.91
CA THR A 158 22.79 -6.29 -15.80
C THR A 158 21.84 -6.30 -14.59
N LEU A 159 20.84 -5.45 -14.55
CA LEU A 159 19.79 -5.43 -13.52
C LEU A 159 18.42 -5.54 -14.18
N THR A 160 18.05 -6.74 -14.60
CA THR A 160 16.64 -7.07 -14.75
C THR A 160 16.08 -7.25 -13.34
N GLU A 161 15.19 -6.38 -12.91
CA GLU A 161 14.35 -6.64 -11.74
C GLU A 161 13.53 -7.90 -12.00
N VAL A 162 14.04 -9.04 -11.56
CA VAL A 162 13.27 -10.28 -11.56
C VAL A 162 12.51 -10.31 -10.24
N SER A 163 11.24 -9.95 -10.29
CA SER A 163 10.33 -10.23 -9.18
C SER A 163 10.37 -11.73 -8.88
N LEU A 164 10.63 -12.12 -7.63
CA LEU A 164 10.56 -13.51 -7.17
C LEU A 164 9.18 -14.15 -7.42
N GLY A 165 8.14 -13.35 -7.68
CA GLY A 165 6.79 -13.76 -8.03
C GLY A 165 6.45 -13.64 -9.53
N GLY A 166 7.40 -13.25 -10.39
CA GLY A 166 7.20 -13.11 -11.84
C GLY A 166 6.45 -11.84 -12.29
N GLN A 167 6.14 -10.92 -11.39
CA GLN A 167 5.46 -9.66 -11.69
C GLN A 167 6.16 -8.50 -10.98
N THR A 168 6.53 -7.48 -11.74
CA THR A 168 7.07 -6.21 -11.21
C THR A 168 5.92 -5.37 -10.66
N ILE A 169 6.12 -4.76 -9.50
CA ILE A 169 5.09 -3.95 -8.84
C ILE A 169 5.63 -2.58 -8.58
N ASN A 170 4.76 -1.61 -8.86
CA ASN A 170 4.98 -0.25 -8.44
C ASN A 170 5.02 -0.19 -6.91
N GLY A 171 6.05 0.43 -6.33
CA GLY A 171 6.21 0.59 -4.89
C GLY A 171 5.00 1.25 -4.20
N SER A 172 4.19 1.97 -4.97
CA SER A 172 2.93 2.59 -4.55
C SER A 172 1.77 1.59 -4.35
N ALA A 173 1.80 0.39 -4.95
CA ALA A 173 0.69 -0.57 -4.91
C ALA A 173 0.28 -0.98 -3.49
N GLN A 174 1.24 -1.03 -2.56
CA GLN A 174 0.99 -1.32 -1.14
C GLN A 174 -0.04 -0.38 -0.52
N PHE A 175 0.08 0.91 -0.78
CA PHE A 175 -0.82 1.91 -0.23
C PHE A 175 -2.27 1.68 -0.69
N PHE A 176 -2.45 1.30 -1.96
CA PHE A 176 -3.78 1.02 -2.52
C PHE A 176 -4.38 -0.28 -1.99
N TYR A 177 -3.59 -1.34 -1.78
CA TYR A 177 -4.09 -2.56 -1.16
C TYR A 177 -4.49 -2.34 0.31
N ALA A 178 -3.70 -1.55 1.06
CA ALA A 178 -4.05 -1.15 2.41
C ALA A 178 -5.29 -0.23 2.45
N LEU A 179 -5.47 0.64 1.45
CA LEU A 179 -6.67 1.48 1.28
C LEU A 179 -7.93 0.64 1.04
N ILE A 180 -7.85 -0.38 0.19
CA ILE A 180 -8.97 -1.31 -0.02
C ILE A 180 -9.30 -2.05 1.28
N ALA A 181 -8.28 -2.49 2.01
CA ALA A 181 -8.45 -3.15 3.30
C ALA A 181 -9.11 -2.22 4.33
N MET A 182 -8.70 -0.95 4.40
CA MET A 182 -9.32 0.07 5.24
C MET A 182 -10.79 0.29 4.88
N THR A 183 -11.12 0.34 3.59
CA THR A 183 -12.49 0.50 3.11
C THR A 183 -13.37 -0.67 3.52
N CYS A 184 -12.87 -1.90 3.43
CA CYS A 184 -13.54 -3.07 3.97
C CYS A 184 -13.84 -2.92 5.46
N LEU A 185 -12.86 -2.46 6.25
CA LEU A 185 -13.03 -2.23 7.69
C LEU A 185 -14.01 -1.10 7.99
N TYR A 186 -14.05 -0.05 7.18
CA TYR A 186 -15.00 1.06 7.37
C TYR A 186 -16.47 0.65 7.14
N GLY A 187 -16.72 -0.53 6.58
CA GLY A 187 -18.02 -1.19 6.69
C GLY A 187 -18.52 -1.35 8.12
N CYS A 188 -17.63 -1.19 9.14
CA CYS A 188 -18.01 -1.17 10.56
C CYS A 188 -18.95 0.00 10.92
N PHE A 189 -18.86 1.15 10.24
CA PHE A 189 -19.81 2.26 10.44
C PHE A 189 -21.23 1.88 9.99
N ILE A 190 -21.34 1.14 8.89
CA ILE A 190 -22.62 0.61 8.41
C ILE A 190 -23.17 -0.42 9.40
N GLY A 191 -22.31 -1.33 9.87
CA GLY A 191 -22.66 -2.34 10.86
C GLY A 191 -23.07 -1.75 12.20
N PHE A 192 -22.37 -0.73 12.67
CA PHE A 192 -22.71 0.00 13.89
C PHE A 192 -24.09 0.67 13.80
N GLY A 193 -24.39 1.36 12.70
CA GLY A 193 -25.73 1.91 12.47
C GLY A 193 -26.83 0.85 12.56
N SER A 194 -26.55 -0.39 12.11
CA SER A 194 -27.50 -1.51 12.24
C SER A 194 -27.71 -1.92 13.68
N ALA A 195 -26.66 -2.00 14.49
CA ALA A 195 -26.78 -2.36 15.89
C ALA A 195 -27.62 -1.33 16.67
N ILE A 196 -27.47 -0.04 16.38
CA ILE A 196 -28.28 1.03 17.01
C ILE A 196 -29.76 0.86 16.68
N THR A 197 -30.10 0.51 15.42
CA THR A 197 -31.52 0.32 15.00
C THR A 197 -32.17 -0.94 15.53
N LEU A 198 -31.40 -1.84 16.17
CA LEU A 198 -31.89 -3.07 16.78
C LEU A 198 -32.04 -2.99 18.31
N GLN A 199 -31.53 -1.92 18.95
CA GLN A 199 -31.56 -1.74 20.42
C GLN A 199 -32.61 -0.70 20.81
N ALA A 200 -33.68 -1.14 21.49
CA ALA A 200 -34.84 -0.30 21.80
C ALA A 200 -34.52 0.92 22.70
N ASN A 201 -33.47 0.81 23.51
CA ASN A 201 -33.02 1.89 24.43
C ASN A 201 -32.24 3.02 23.76
N LEU A 202 -31.85 2.88 22.50
CA LEU A 202 -31.00 3.86 21.80
C LEU A 202 -31.80 4.83 20.92
N THR A 203 -32.86 4.33 20.26
CA THR A 203 -33.68 5.18 19.35
C THR A 203 -35.15 4.85 19.43
N ALA A 204 -36.00 5.86 19.22
CA ALA A 204 -37.47 5.67 19.15
C ALA A 204 -37.87 4.74 17.99
N LEU A 205 -37.11 4.71 16.88
CA LEU A 205 -37.34 3.80 15.78
C LEU A 205 -37.04 2.35 16.17
N ALA A 206 -35.97 2.12 16.91
CA ALA A 206 -35.62 0.80 17.40
C ALA A 206 -36.67 0.28 18.42
N ALA A 207 -37.16 1.14 19.33
CA ALA A 207 -38.25 0.81 20.25
C ALA A 207 -39.49 0.35 19.50
N ARG A 208 -39.92 1.09 18.48
CA ARG A 208 -41.08 0.69 17.63
C ARG A 208 -40.86 -0.63 16.90
N ARG A 209 -39.65 -0.91 16.44
CA ARG A 209 -39.31 -2.18 15.79
C ARG A 209 -39.33 -3.36 16.77
N CYS A 210 -38.93 -3.18 18.02
CA CYS A 210 -38.95 -4.22 19.03
C CYS A 210 -40.38 -4.63 19.46
N VAL A 211 -41.35 -3.73 19.35
CA VAL A 211 -42.76 -4.00 19.68
C VAL A 211 -43.50 -4.68 18.51
N THR A 212 -42.96 -4.66 17.28
CA THR A 212 -43.61 -5.31 16.14
C THR A 212 -43.63 -6.84 16.29
N PRO A 213 -44.67 -7.54 15.84
CA PRO A 213 -44.80 -9.01 15.93
C PRO A 213 -43.89 -9.71 14.92
N THR A 214 -42.66 -9.23 14.76
CA THR A 214 -41.67 -9.80 13.84
C THR A 214 -40.60 -10.52 14.64
N HIS A 215 -40.28 -11.74 14.24
CA HIS A 215 -39.25 -12.53 14.93
C HIS A 215 -37.91 -11.83 14.98
N LYS A 216 -37.31 -11.61 16.15
CA LYS A 216 -36.05 -10.90 16.38
C LYS A 216 -34.93 -11.34 15.42
N LEU A 217 -34.78 -12.64 15.21
CA LEU A 217 -33.77 -13.21 14.31
C LEU A 217 -33.96 -12.72 12.85
N LYS A 218 -35.22 -12.59 12.39
CA LYS A 218 -35.51 -12.09 11.05
C LYS A 218 -35.13 -10.62 10.89
N LEU A 219 -35.32 -9.81 11.93
CA LEU A 219 -34.91 -8.40 11.96
C LEU A 219 -33.38 -8.28 11.93
N ILE A 220 -32.68 -9.02 12.80
CA ILE A 220 -31.21 -8.99 12.88
C ILE A 220 -30.58 -9.43 11.56
N LEU A 221 -31.04 -10.57 10.99
CA LEU A 221 -30.51 -11.07 9.71
C LEU A 221 -30.79 -10.11 8.55
N SER A 222 -31.97 -9.47 8.51
CA SER A 222 -32.27 -8.51 7.45
C SER A 222 -31.41 -7.25 7.51
N GLU A 223 -31.10 -6.77 8.71
CA GLU A 223 -30.18 -5.64 8.93
C GLU A 223 -28.75 -6.01 8.55
N GLN A 224 -28.30 -7.19 8.98
CA GLN A 224 -26.94 -7.65 8.68
C GLN A 224 -26.72 -7.85 7.18
N ILE A 225 -27.68 -8.48 6.48
CA ILE A 225 -27.61 -8.66 5.02
C ILE A 225 -27.62 -7.30 4.30
N ALA A 226 -28.51 -6.38 4.72
CA ALA A 226 -28.55 -5.03 4.11
C ALA A 226 -27.25 -4.26 4.31
N SER A 227 -26.65 -4.35 5.50
CA SER A 227 -25.35 -3.72 5.81
C SER A 227 -24.21 -4.31 5.01
N PHE A 228 -24.18 -5.64 4.93
CA PHE A 228 -23.18 -6.35 4.15
C PHE A 228 -23.27 -6.00 2.65
N LEU A 229 -24.49 -6.01 2.08
CA LEU A 229 -24.69 -5.66 0.67
C LEU A 229 -24.22 -4.23 0.36
N LEU A 230 -24.51 -3.28 1.26
CA LEU A 230 -24.06 -1.90 1.11
C LEU A 230 -22.52 -1.80 1.23
N GLY A 231 -21.93 -2.36 2.27
CA GLY A 231 -20.47 -2.32 2.47
C GLY A 231 -19.70 -3.02 1.35
N TYR A 232 -20.21 -4.14 0.84
CA TYR A 232 -19.63 -4.82 -0.32
C TYR A 232 -19.73 -3.99 -1.60
N PHE A 233 -20.89 -3.33 -1.81
CA PHE A 233 -21.07 -2.40 -2.92
C PHE A 233 -20.08 -1.23 -2.87
N ASP A 234 -19.85 -0.64 -1.70
CA ASP A 234 -18.91 0.46 -1.51
C ASP A 234 -17.47 0.05 -1.89
N VAL A 235 -17.05 -1.16 -1.51
CA VAL A 235 -15.73 -1.69 -1.88
C VAL A 235 -15.63 -1.94 -3.38
N ILE A 236 -16.71 -2.47 -4.03
CA ILE A 236 -16.73 -2.66 -5.49
C ILE A 236 -16.60 -1.31 -6.20
N VAL A 237 -17.32 -0.29 -5.76
CA VAL A 237 -17.23 1.07 -6.34
C VAL A 237 -15.80 1.61 -6.21
N LEU A 238 -15.15 1.43 -5.06
CA LEU A 238 -13.75 1.82 -4.90
C LEU A 238 -12.84 1.04 -5.85
N LEU A 239 -12.98 -0.28 -5.99
CA LEU A 239 -12.17 -1.08 -6.92
C LEU A 239 -12.34 -0.62 -8.37
N ILE A 240 -13.58 -0.32 -8.78
CA ILE A 240 -13.86 0.24 -10.12
C ILE A 240 -13.17 1.60 -10.27
N TYR A 241 -13.27 2.47 -9.26
CA TYR A 241 -12.63 3.77 -9.25
C TYR A 241 -11.11 3.67 -9.41
N LEU A 242 -10.44 2.83 -8.60
CA LEU A 242 -9.00 2.64 -8.63
C LEU A 242 -8.54 2.08 -9.99
N ARG A 243 -9.27 1.09 -10.55
CA ARG A 243 -8.88 0.43 -11.79
C ARG A 243 -9.16 1.26 -13.04
N TYR A 244 -10.33 1.91 -13.14
CA TYR A 244 -10.77 2.56 -14.39
C TYR A 244 -10.56 4.07 -14.40
N ILE A 245 -10.63 4.75 -13.24
CA ILE A 245 -10.46 6.20 -13.15
C ILE A 245 -9.00 6.53 -12.85
N LEU A 246 -8.40 5.91 -11.84
CA LEU A 246 -6.99 6.11 -11.51
C LEU A 246 -6.06 5.23 -12.36
N LYS A 247 -6.61 4.32 -13.17
CA LYS A 247 -5.87 3.43 -14.09
C LYS A 247 -4.75 2.63 -13.42
N LEU A 248 -4.95 2.27 -12.14
CA LEU A 248 -3.99 1.42 -11.45
C LEU A 248 -3.97 0.02 -12.07
N ASP A 249 -2.78 -0.49 -12.32
CA ASP A 249 -2.61 -1.80 -12.90
C ASP A 249 -2.76 -2.90 -11.83
N PHE A 250 -3.95 -3.49 -11.79
CA PHE A 250 -4.21 -4.71 -11.04
C PHE A 250 -4.02 -5.91 -11.97
N GLN A 251 -2.86 -6.52 -11.91
CA GLN A 251 -2.50 -7.68 -12.76
C GLN A 251 -3.28 -8.94 -12.39
N GLY A 252 -3.85 -9.00 -11.18
CA GLY A 252 -4.57 -10.15 -10.67
C GLY A 252 -5.94 -10.39 -11.32
N LYS A 253 -6.43 -11.63 -11.19
CA LYS A 253 -7.75 -12.05 -11.66
C LYS A 253 -8.86 -11.36 -10.87
N ILE A 254 -9.85 -10.81 -11.54
CA ILE A 254 -10.99 -10.08 -10.92
C ILE A 254 -11.77 -10.97 -9.93
N GLY A 255 -11.98 -12.26 -10.24
CA GLY A 255 -12.72 -13.17 -9.37
C GLY A 255 -12.17 -13.27 -7.94
N PRO A 256 -10.89 -13.59 -7.75
CA PRO A 256 -10.26 -13.58 -6.43
C PRO A 256 -10.31 -12.22 -5.74
N MET A 257 -10.17 -11.09 -6.46
CA MET A 257 -10.29 -9.75 -5.87
C MET A 257 -11.69 -9.49 -5.31
N LEU A 258 -12.74 -9.88 -6.03
CA LEU A 258 -14.11 -9.78 -5.55
C LEU A 258 -14.37 -10.70 -4.35
N LEU A 259 -13.78 -11.88 -4.35
CA LEU A 259 -13.94 -12.84 -3.25
C LEU A 259 -13.27 -12.34 -1.95
N ILE A 260 -12.06 -11.79 -2.00
CA ILE A 260 -11.44 -11.21 -0.81
C ILE A 260 -12.20 -9.97 -0.32
N SER A 261 -12.71 -9.14 -1.24
CA SER A 261 -13.54 -7.98 -0.91
C SER A 261 -14.85 -8.39 -0.23
N PHE A 262 -15.43 -9.53 -0.62
CA PHE A 262 -16.61 -10.10 0.02
C PHE A 262 -16.33 -10.43 1.49
N PHE A 263 -15.29 -11.20 1.78
CA PHE A 263 -14.93 -11.54 3.18
C PHE A 263 -14.43 -10.33 3.96
N GLY A 264 -13.72 -9.41 3.31
CA GLY A 264 -13.29 -8.14 3.89
C GLY A 264 -14.46 -7.25 4.31
N SER A 265 -15.50 -7.12 3.47
CA SER A 265 -16.71 -6.38 3.83
C SER A 265 -17.51 -7.09 4.93
N LEU A 266 -17.53 -8.42 4.90
CA LEU A 266 -18.23 -9.21 5.92
C LEU A 266 -17.62 -8.98 7.30
N ILE A 267 -16.29 -9.04 7.44
CA ILE A 267 -15.63 -8.80 8.72
C ILE A 267 -15.78 -7.35 9.19
N GLY A 268 -15.67 -6.36 8.29
CA GLY A 268 -15.87 -4.95 8.65
C GLY A 268 -17.25 -4.72 9.26
N VAL A 269 -18.31 -5.14 8.57
CA VAL A 269 -19.69 -5.02 9.07
C VAL A 269 -19.89 -5.78 10.38
N SER A 270 -19.30 -6.98 10.51
CA SER A 270 -19.40 -7.80 11.72
C SER A 270 -18.76 -7.13 12.94
N ILE A 271 -17.60 -6.46 12.77
CA ILE A 271 -16.95 -5.66 13.82
C ILE A 271 -17.89 -4.54 14.28
N GLY A 272 -18.50 -3.82 13.32
CA GLY A 272 -19.42 -2.72 13.63
C GLY A 272 -20.63 -3.18 14.43
N ILE A 273 -21.26 -4.27 14.03
CA ILE A 273 -22.40 -4.85 14.75
C ILE A 273 -21.97 -5.32 16.13
N PHE A 274 -20.81 -5.98 16.27
CA PHE A 274 -20.28 -6.45 17.54
C PHE A 274 -20.04 -5.29 18.52
N VAL A 275 -19.30 -4.27 18.13
CA VAL A 275 -19.04 -3.11 18.98
C VAL A 275 -20.33 -2.36 19.30
N GLY A 276 -21.22 -2.22 18.32
CA GLY A 276 -22.55 -1.64 18.53
C GLY A 276 -23.39 -2.38 19.55
N SER A 277 -23.23 -3.71 19.64
CA SER A 277 -23.95 -4.58 20.56
C SER A 277 -23.40 -4.58 21.99
N LEU A 278 -22.27 -3.91 22.27
CA LEU A 278 -21.74 -3.77 23.63
C LEU A 278 -22.65 -2.84 24.47
N GLY A 279 -23.42 -3.40 25.42
CA GLY A 279 -24.61 -2.79 26.02
C GLY A 279 -24.42 -1.42 26.69
N LYS A 280 -23.56 -1.29 27.71
CA LYS A 280 -23.54 -0.14 28.62
C LYS A 280 -22.73 1.09 28.16
N MET A 281 -22.07 1.07 27.02
CA MET A 281 -21.23 2.17 26.56
C MET A 281 -22.04 3.25 25.83
N LYS A 282 -21.67 4.52 26.02
CA LYS A 282 -22.22 5.66 25.25
C LYS A 282 -21.86 5.52 23.77
N GLU A 283 -22.72 5.99 22.88
CA GLU A 283 -22.56 5.94 21.43
C GLU A 283 -21.22 6.50 20.96
N GLY A 284 -20.81 7.67 21.47
CA GLY A 284 -19.52 8.27 21.15
C GLY A 284 -18.31 7.41 21.50
N GLY A 285 -18.37 6.68 22.64
CA GLY A 285 -17.32 5.73 23.02
C GLY A 285 -17.21 4.55 22.05
N LYS A 286 -18.36 4.01 21.62
CA LYS A 286 -18.40 2.94 20.62
C LYS A 286 -17.85 3.37 19.27
N ILE A 287 -18.19 4.60 18.82
CA ILE A 287 -17.62 5.19 17.59
C ILE A 287 -16.11 5.37 17.73
N GLY A 288 -15.62 5.84 18.88
CA GLY A 288 -14.19 5.97 19.15
C GLY A 288 -13.44 4.63 19.06
N ILE A 289 -14.01 3.54 19.58
CA ILE A 289 -13.45 2.19 19.47
C ILE A 289 -13.39 1.74 18.00
N ILE A 290 -14.47 1.90 17.25
CA ILE A 290 -14.56 1.51 15.85
C ILE A 290 -13.51 2.26 15.02
N LEU A 291 -13.46 3.57 15.17
CA LEU A 291 -12.52 4.42 14.44
C LEU A 291 -11.08 4.08 14.80
N GLY A 292 -10.76 4.04 16.11
CA GLY A 292 -9.42 3.75 16.59
C GLY A 292 -8.94 2.36 16.16
N PHE A 293 -9.79 1.34 16.32
CA PHE A 293 -9.46 -0.02 15.88
C PHE A 293 -9.20 -0.08 14.36
N SER A 294 -10.11 0.49 13.56
CA SER A 294 -9.96 0.48 12.09
C SER A 294 -8.72 1.23 11.62
N MET A 295 -8.42 2.40 12.23
CA MET A 295 -7.22 3.18 11.90
C MET A 295 -5.95 2.45 12.30
N VAL A 296 -5.87 1.89 13.51
CA VAL A 296 -4.71 1.13 13.97
C VAL A 296 -4.48 -0.10 13.06
N CYS A 297 -5.52 -0.88 12.77
CA CYS A 297 -5.40 -2.03 11.87
C CYS A 297 -4.90 -1.63 10.48
N SER A 298 -5.42 -0.53 9.92
CA SER A 298 -5.04 -0.04 8.59
C SER A 298 -3.61 0.53 8.59
N PHE A 299 -3.21 1.26 9.62
CA PHE A 299 -1.84 1.74 9.78
C PHE A 299 -0.83 0.59 9.83
N LEU A 300 -1.10 -0.43 10.65
CA LEU A 300 -0.27 -1.62 10.78
C LEU A 300 -0.24 -2.48 9.50
N SER A 301 -1.23 -2.34 8.61
CA SER A 301 -1.24 -3.01 7.30
C SER A 301 -0.41 -2.31 6.22
N GLY A 302 0.18 -1.15 6.53
CA GLY A 302 1.03 -0.40 5.60
C GLY A 302 0.35 0.76 4.89
N LEU A 303 -0.78 1.30 5.41
CA LEU A 303 -1.52 2.39 4.78
C LEU A 303 -0.73 3.70 4.69
N MET A 304 0.07 4.02 5.71
CA MET A 304 0.87 5.26 5.77
C MET A 304 2.37 5.02 5.62
N ASN A 305 2.82 3.82 5.90
CA ASN A 305 4.23 3.45 5.81
C ASN A 305 4.37 2.06 5.22
N ASN A 306 4.96 1.97 4.05
CA ASN A 306 5.13 0.74 3.28
C ASN A 306 5.91 -0.34 4.06
N THR A 307 6.91 0.05 4.87
CA THR A 307 7.75 -0.88 5.63
C THR A 307 7.11 -1.38 6.93
N MET A 308 5.99 -0.78 7.37
CA MET A 308 5.38 -1.09 8.67
C MET A 308 4.94 -2.55 8.77
N LYS A 309 4.34 -3.10 7.71
CA LYS A 309 3.89 -4.49 7.66
C LYS A 309 5.06 -5.47 7.85
N ASP A 310 6.20 -5.19 7.21
CA ASP A 310 7.41 -6.02 7.29
C ASP A 310 8.08 -5.91 8.66
N LEU A 311 8.08 -4.71 9.24
CA LEU A 311 8.58 -4.50 10.59
C LEU A 311 7.81 -5.33 11.63
N ILE A 312 6.47 -5.37 11.49
CA ILE A 312 5.61 -6.16 12.37
C ILE A 312 5.80 -7.65 12.11
N GLU A 313 5.94 -8.08 10.84
CA GLU A 313 6.16 -9.50 10.53
C GLU A 313 7.46 -10.02 11.12
N LYS A 314 8.53 -9.18 11.18
CA LYS A 314 9.81 -9.52 11.78
C LYS A 314 9.76 -9.60 13.32
N ASN A 315 9.05 -8.68 13.97
CA ASN A 315 9.08 -8.54 15.42
C ASN A 315 7.91 -9.24 16.12
N MET A 316 6.71 -9.17 15.57
CA MET A 316 5.46 -9.66 16.18
C MET A 316 4.50 -10.24 15.11
N PRO A 317 4.85 -11.35 14.45
CA PRO A 317 4.10 -11.90 13.31
C PRO A 317 2.63 -12.25 13.64
N VAL A 318 2.33 -12.50 14.92
CA VAL A 318 0.97 -12.81 15.38
C VAL A 318 0.00 -11.65 15.12
N ILE A 319 0.47 -10.41 15.21
CA ILE A 319 -0.35 -9.21 14.96
C ILE A 319 -0.86 -9.22 13.51
N ASN A 320 0.01 -9.48 12.53
CA ASN A 320 -0.38 -9.56 11.12
C ASN A 320 -1.36 -10.71 10.84
N ARG A 321 -1.26 -11.82 11.61
CA ARG A 321 -2.15 -12.98 11.48
C ARG A 321 -3.56 -12.75 12.03
N ILE A 322 -3.73 -11.80 12.95
CA ILE A 322 -5.02 -11.46 13.59
C ILE A 322 -5.58 -10.14 13.04
N ASN A 323 -4.75 -9.28 12.47
CA ASN A 323 -5.18 -8.01 11.92
C ASN A 323 -5.96 -8.21 10.61
N PRO A 324 -7.28 -7.92 10.57
CA PRO A 324 -8.08 -8.14 9.36
C PRO A 324 -7.63 -7.25 8.18
N ALA A 325 -7.13 -6.02 8.43
CA ALA A 325 -6.60 -5.18 7.36
C ALA A 325 -5.33 -5.77 6.75
N ALA A 326 -4.43 -6.31 7.58
CA ALA A 326 -3.22 -6.97 7.10
C ALA A 326 -3.53 -8.23 6.28
N LEU A 327 -4.53 -9.04 6.71
CA LEU A 327 -4.97 -10.23 5.99
C LEU A 327 -5.56 -9.89 4.61
N ILE A 328 -6.38 -8.82 4.54
CA ILE A 328 -6.98 -8.36 3.27
C ILE A 328 -5.90 -7.82 2.34
N SER A 329 -5.06 -6.90 2.81
CA SER A 329 -3.95 -6.35 2.05
C SER A 329 -3.00 -7.43 1.56
N ASP A 330 -2.67 -8.41 2.40
CA ASP A 330 -1.83 -9.55 2.05
C ASP A 330 -2.47 -10.46 0.99
N ALA A 331 -3.77 -10.67 1.05
CA ALA A 331 -4.49 -11.44 0.04
C ALA A 331 -4.49 -10.73 -1.33
N PHE A 332 -4.56 -9.39 -1.37
CA PHE A 332 -4.36 -8.63 -2.61
C PHE A 332 -2.93 -8.78 -3.15
N TYR A 333 -1.92 -8.81 -2.28
CA TYR A 333 -0.54 -9.11 -2.66
C TYR A 333 -0.40 -10.50 -3.25
N CYS A 334 -1.01 -11.53 -2.63
CA CYS A 334 -0.95 -12.90 -3.12
C CYS A 334 -1.51 -13.05 -4.54
N ILE A 335 -2.54 -12.25 -4.89
CA ILE A 335 -3.16 -12.32 -6.21
C ILE A 335 -2.38 -11.55 -7.28
N ASN A 336 -1.88 -10.35 -6.90
CA ASN A 336 -1.32 -9.42 -7.87
C ASN A 336 0.19 -9.55 -8.01
N VAL A 337 0.87 -10.17 -7.02
CA VAL A 337 2.31 -10.13 -6.86
C VAL A 337 2.94 -11.51 -6.79
N TYR A 338 2.51 -12.30 -5.79
CA TYR A 338 3.21 -13.55 -5.46
C TYR A 338 2.65 -14.76 -6.19
N ASP A 339 1.44 -14.68 -6.77
CA ASP A 339 0.66 -15.80 -7.31
C ASP A 339 0.55 -17.00 -6.31
N ASP A 340 0.57 -16.68 -5.00
CA ASP A 340 0.49 -17.68 -3.91
C ASP A 340 -0.96 -17.89 -3.48
N MET A 341 -1.63 -18.82 -4.15
CA MET A 341 -3.01 -19.16 -3.84
C MET A 341 -3.16 -19.87 -2.48
N SER A 342 -2.14 -20.56 -1.97
CA SER A 342 -2.22 -21.21 -0.66
C SER A 342 -2.33 -20.19 0.48
N ARG A 343 -1.49 -19.17 0.43
CA ARG A 343 -1.51 -18.04 1.37
C ARG A 343 -2.80 -17.23 1.25
N TYR A 344 -3.29 -17.02 0.02
CA TYR A 344 -4.55 -16.36 -0.25
C TYR A 344 -5.73 -17.08 0.41
N TYR A 345 -5.90 -18.41 0.20
CA TYR A 345 -6.98 -19.18 0.81
C TYR A 345 -6.89 -19.24 2.33
N ARG A 346 -5.69 -19.29 2.89
CA ARG A 346 -5.50 -19.22 4.34
C ARG A 346 -6.01 -17.89 4.91
N ASN A 347 -5.71 -16.77 4.25
CA ASN A 347 -6.20 -15.45 4.67
C ASN A 347 -7.73 -15.36 4.59
N LEU A 348 -8.33 -15.86 3.50
CA LEU A 348 -9.79 -15.96 3.34
C LEU A 348 -10.44 -16.78 4.46
N PHE A 349 -9.88 -17.96 4.76
CA PHE A 349 -10.39 -18.82 5.81
C PHE A 349 -10.33 -18.14 7.18
N THR A 350 -9.22 -17.47 7.48
CA THR A 350 -9.07 -16.72 8.75
C THR A 350 -10.11 -15.61 8.85
N LEU A 351 -10.33 -14.82 7.81
CA LEU A 351 -11.34 -13.76 7.76
C LEU A 351 -12.77 -14.32 7.93
N ALA A 352 -13.06 -15.46 7.28
CA ALA A 352 -14.34 -16.14 7.42
C ALA A 352 -14.61 -16.61 8.87
N VAL A 353 -13.62 -17.26 9.50
CA VAL A 353 -13.72 -17.72 10.89
C VAL A 353 -13.90 -16.55 11.84
N MET A 354 -13.11 -15.47 11.69
CA MET A 354 -13.24 -14.26 12.51
C MET A 354 -14.64 -13.63 12.35
N SER A 355 -15.16 -13.56 11.12
CA SER A 355 -16.49 -13.03 10.85
C SER A 355 -17.59 -13.85 11.52
N ILE A 356 -17.51 -15.18 11.45
CA ILE A 356 -18.49 -16.09 12.08
C ILE A 356 -18.47 -15.91 13.61
N ILE A 357 -17.27 -15.82 14.22
CA ILE A 357 -17.13 -15.59 15.67
C ILE A 357 -17.79 -14.27 16.07
N LEU A 358 -17.50 -13.17 15.35
CA LEU A 358 -18.04 -11.84 15.65
C LEU A 358 -19.56 -11.78 15.45
N VAL A 359 -20.09 -12.38 14.39
CA VAL A 359 -21.54 -12.46 14.14
C VAL A 359 -22.24 -13.25 15.25
N THR A 360 -21.67 -14.40 15.64
CA THR A 360 -22.22 -15.23 16.70
C THR A 360 -22.20 -14.49 18.04
N ALA A 361 -21.08 -13.85 18.37
CA ALA A 361 -20.95 -13.06 19.60
C ALA A 361 -21.96 -11.90 19.62
N SER A 362 -22.10 -11.17 18.51
CA SER A 362 -23.08 -10.09 18.36
C SER A 362 -24.52 -10.59 18.58
N PHE A 363 -24.86 -11.73 17.96
CA PHE A 363 -26.19 -12.32 18.11
C PHE A 363 -26.48 -12.70 19.57
N LEU A 364 -25.52 -13.30 20.27
CA LEU A 364 -25.68 -13.69 21.67
C LEU A 364 -25.84 -12.43 22.56
N LEU A 365 -25.09 -11.36 22.31
CA LEU A 365 -25.22 -10.11 23.05
C LEU A 365 -26.59 -9.47 22.86
N ILE A 366 -27.04 -9.30 21.60
CA ILE A 366 -28.34 -8.69 21.27
C ILE A 366 -29.51 -9.54 21.81
N ARG A 367 -29.38 -10.86 21.80
CA ARG A 367 -30.42 -11.76 22.32
C ARG A 367 -30.58 -11.65 23.85
N ARG A 368 -29.47 -11.39 24.57
CA ARG A 368 -29.40 -11.36 26.03
C ARG A 368 -29.90 -10.04 26.63
N GLU A 369 -30.00 -8.97 25.82
CA GLU A 369 -30.56 -7.72 26.33
C GLU A 369 -32.06 -7.85 26.54
N SER A 370 -32.48 -7.81 27.82
CA SER A 370 -33.85 -7.63 28.26
C SER A 370 -34.04 -6.15 28.59
N TYR A 371 -35.09 -5.54 28.04
CA TYR A 371 -35.43 -4.14 28.32
C TYR A 371 -36.39 -4.11 29.49
N ASP A 372 -35.97 -3.57 30.64
CA ASP A 372 -36.77 -3.51 31.86
C ASP A 372 -37.86 -2.43 31.82
N SER A 373 -37.88 -1.56 30.81
CA SER A 373 -38.95 -0.58 30.58
C SER A 373 -38.95 -0.12 29.13
N ILE A 374 -40.01 -0.36 28.45
CA ILE A 374 -40.42 0.32 27.21
C ILE A 374 -41.62 1.21 27.54
#